data_0c8c559abe510e2da6d769c04f596c74
#
_entry.id   0c8c559abe510e2da6d769c04f596c74
#
_cell.length_a   1.000
_cell.length_b   1.000
_cell.length_c   1.000
_cell.angle_alpha   90.00
_cell.angle_beta   90.00
_cell.angle_gamma   90.00
#
_symmetry.space_group_name_H-M   'P 1'
#
loop_
_entity.id
_entity.type
_entity.pdbx_description
1 polymer ?
#
loop_
_entity_poly.entity_id
_entity_poly.type
_entity_poly.pdbx_seq_one_letter_code
_entity_poly.pdbx_strand_id
1 'polypeptide(L)'
;MNRTVLTILAASSFSVAAAPYVGLEYGFGTTDHDFETSFDADGVNLNPELEDGIFGGFVGYSINDSWAVELGYSQFELEDSRSKNLGIQNIDGKDYHREMEWDSSIKAKQITLAPVFSYALNDKWTTKVKAGLSYTQYESKAGKSEEHELVSNDDVEMSKTLFHSTEKNNELGAVFSVGAEYKIFPQLTIGANAKYQLDSYANTASINVGSTYYF
;
A
#
# COMPACT_ATOMS: atom_id res chain seq x y z
N MET A 1 2.70 4.66 -29.08
CA MET A 1 3.29 5.31 -27.88
C MET A 1 2.74 6.74 -27.84
N ASN A 2 1.69 6.98 -27.10
CA ASN A 2 1.01 8.28 -27.08
C ASN A 2 1.54 9.10 -25.90
N ARG A 3 2.26 10.17 -26.26
CA ARG A 3 2.70 11.24 -25.34
C ARG A 3 1.60 12.30 -25.25
N THR A 4 0.57 12.07 -24.45
CA THR A 4 -0.49 13.08 -24.27
C THR A 4 -1.14 12.96 -22.90
N VAL A 5 -0.40 13.20 -21.84
CA VAL A 5 -0.99 13.36 -20.48
C VAL A 5 -0.17 14.36 -19.66
N LEU A 6 0.18 15.50 -20.17
CA LEU A 6 0.80 16.51 -19.28
C LEU A 6 0.53 17.95 -19.74
N THR A 7 -0.71 18.30 -20.01
CA THR A 7 -1.02 19.68 -20.37
C THR A 7 -2.43 20.12 -19.87
N ILE A 8 -2.74 19.91 -18.60
CA ILE A 8 -3.91 20.53 -17.95
C ILE A 8 -3.49 21.04 -16.58
N LEU A 9 -2.58 22.01 -16.53
CA LEU A 9 -2.27 22.74 -15.30
C LEU A 9 -1.75 24.16 -15.62
N ALA A 10 -2.39 24.84 -16.53
CA ALA A 10 -2.12 26.25 -16.75
C ALA A 10 -3.41 27.02 -16.96
N ALA A 11 -3.61 28.01 -16.13
CA ALA A 11 -4.55 29.09 -16.20
C ALA A 11 -5.93 28.89 -15.57
N SER A 12 -5.99 29.15 -14.29
CA SER A 12 -7.13 29.91 -13.74
C SER A 12 -6.61 30.81 -12.61
N SER A 13 -6.53 32.08 -12.89
CA SER A 13 -6.43 33.14 -11.87
C SER A 13 -7.69 33.07 -11.01
N PHE A 14 -7.64 32.30 -9.94
CA PHE A 14 -8.72 32.26 -8.95
C PHE A 14 -8.39 33.16 -7.76
N SER A 15 -9.35 33.98 -7.43
CA SER A 15 -9.38 34.83 -6.24
C SER A 15 -9.20 34.00 -4.97
N VAL A 16 -8.30 34.40 -4.16
CA VAL A 16 -8.00 34.24 -2.71
C VAL A 16 -8.83 33.26 -1.86
N ALA A 17 -9.17 32.05 -2.28
CA ALA A 17 -9.62 31.00 -1.34
C ALA A 17 -9.58 29.56 -1.87
N ALA A 18 -9.47 29.34 -3.15
CA ALA A 18 -9.57 28.02 -3.72
C ALA A 18 -8.29 27.67 -4.48
N ALA A 19 -7.45 26.80 -3.93
CA ALA A 19 -6.19 26.41 -4.55
C ALA A 19 -6.04 24.89 -4.63
N PRO A 20 -5.58 24.35 -5.77
CA PRO A 20 -5.21 22.96 -5.87
C PRO A 20 -3.92 22.69 -5.08
N TYR A 21 -3.77 21.45 -4.63
CA TYR A 21 -2.54 20.96 -4.04
C TYR A 21 -2.35 19.47 -4.35
N VAL A 22 -1.11 19.01 -4.22
CA VAL A 22 -0.75 17.61 -4.40
C VAL A 22 0.15 17.18 -3.25
N GLY A 23 0.07 15.92 -2.88
CA GLY A 23 0.93 15.37 -1.84
C GLY A 23 1.32 13.92 -2.09
N LEU A 24 2.41 13.55 -1.46
CA LEU A 24 2.89 12.18 -1.38
C LEU A 24 3.04 11.80 0.09
N GLU A 25 2.72 10.55 0.40
CA GLU A 25 2.85 10.01 1.75
C GLU A 25 3.43 8.59 1.71
N TYR A 26 4.15 8.24 2.75
CA TYR A 26 4.62 6.90 3.03
C TYR A 26 4.27 6.54 4.46
N GLY A 27 3.67 5.37 4.65
CA GLY A 27 3.13 4.93 5.93
C GLY A 27 3.67 3.58 6.38
N PHE A 28 3.64 3.40 7.69
CA PHE A 28 3.88 2.12 8.36
C PHE A 28 2.68 1.80 9.23
N GLY A 29 2.36 0.52 9.33
CA GLY A 29 1.17 0.15 10.09
C GLY A 29 0.95 -1.34 10.20
N THR A 30 -0.28 -1.68 10.53
CA THR A 30 -0.75 -3.06 10.63
C THR A 30 -2.06 -3.20 9.90
N THR A 31 -2.29 -4.38 9.34
CA THR A 31 -3.55 -4.74 8.68
C THR A 31 -4.09 -6.01 9.33
N ASP A 32 -5.35 -5.97 9.72
CA ASP A 32 -6.11 -7.11 10.21
C ASP A 32 -7.08 -7.55 9.12
N HIS A 33 -7.06 -8.83 8.74
CA HIS A 33 -7.84 -9.41 7.65
C HIS A 33 -8.20 -10.87 7.93
N ASP A 34 -9.24 -11.37 7.28
CA ASP A 34 -9.73 -12.75 7.45
C ASP A 34 -9.13 -13.74 6.42
N PHE A 35 -8.18 -13.30 5.58
CA PHE A 35 -7.55 -14.16 4.58
C PHE A 35 -6.41 -14.96 5.21
N GLU A 36 -6.66 -16.22 5.49
CA GLU A 36 -5.65 -17.18 5.92
C GLU A 36 -5.44 -18.25 4.83
N THR A 37 -4.19 -18.61 4.59
CA THR A 37 -3.84 -19.69 3.66
C THR A 37 -3.39 -20.90 4.45
N SER A 38 -4.13 -22.01 4.34
CA SER A 38 -3.80 -23.27 5.00
C SER A 38 -3.44 -24.34 3.99
N PHE A 39 -2.27 -24.95 4.20
CA PHE A 39 -1.81 -26.14 3.51
C PHE A 39 -1.87 -27.33 4.48
N ASP A 40 -3.09 -27.80 4.78
CA ASP A 40 -3.35 -28.79 5.83
C ASP A 40 -2.52 -30.07 5.71
N ALA A 41 -2.28 -30.55 4.47
CA ALA A 41 -1.48 -31.73 4.20
C ALA A 41 0.00 -31.57 4.64
N ASP A 42 0.49 -30.33 4.68
CA ASP A 42 1.85 -29.98 5.05
C ASP A 42 1.95 -29.43 6.49
N GLY A 43 0.81 -29.10 7.10
CA GLY A 43 0.73 -28.46 8.42
C GLY A 43 1.27 -27.02 8.42
N VAL A 44 1.14 -26.31 7.29
CA VAL A 44 1.59 -24.93 7.12
C VAL A 44 0.38 -23.99 7.07
N ASN A 45 0.39 -22.98 7.92
CA ASN A 45 -0.55 -21.88 7.91
C ASN A 45 0.22 -20.58 7.69
N LEU A 46 -0.26 -19.76 6.76
CA LEU A 46 0.30 -18.45 6.43
C LEU A 46 -0.75 -17.38 6.71
N ASN A 47 -0.27 -16.29 7.33
CA ASN A 47 -1.06 -15.10 7.63
C ASN A 47 -0.28 -13.86 7.15
N PRO A 48 -0.54 -13.36 5.94
CA PRO A 48 0.20 -12.25 5.37
C PRO A 48 0.15 -11.00 6.25
N GLU A 49 1.28 -10.37 6.49
CA GLU A 49 1.42 -9.14 7.27
C GLU A 49 2.08 -8.03 6.43
N LEU A 50 1.91 -6.79 6.87
CA LEU A 50 2.49 -5.63 6.19
C LEU A 50 3.99 -5.55 6.48
N GLU A 51 4.83 -5.87 5.49
CA GLU A 51 6.30 -5.80 5.63
C GLU A 51 6.86 -4.49 5.09
N ASP A 52 6.43 -4.05 3.88
CA ASP A 52 7.04 -2.94 3.14
C ASP A 52 6.34 -1.64 3.41
N GLY A 53 5.42 -1.35 4.04
CA GLY A 53 4.78 -0.05 4.23
C GLY A 53 3.80 0.32 3.11
N ILE A 54 3.17 1.46 3.28
CA ILE A 54 2.06 1.95 2.46
C ILE A 54 2.53 3.17 1.67
N PHE A 55 2.63 3.05 0.36
CA PHE A 55 2.91 4.20 -0.50
C PHE A 55 1.60 4.84 -0.97
N GLY A 56 1.51 6.18 -0.89
CA GLY A 56 0.34 6.92 -1.30
C GLY A 56 0.64 8.30 -1.88
N GLY A 57 -0.35 8.83 -2.56
CA GLY A 57 -0.37 10.20 -3.05
C GLY A 57 -1.80 10.71 -3.15
N PHE A 58 -1.95 12.02 -3.17
CA PHE A 58 -3.26 12.65 -3.27
C PHE A 58 -3.21 13.94 -4.05
N VAL A 59 -4.36 14.31 -4.59
CA VAL A 59 -4.65 15.64 -5.13
C VAL A 59 -5.79 16.22 -4.35
N GLY A 60 -5.70 17.49 -4.03
CA GLY A 60 -6.71 18.17 -3.25
C GLY A 60 -7.08 19.54 -3.83
N TYR A 61 -8.25 20.01 -3.44
CA TYR A 61 -8.74 21.32 -3.79
C TYR A 61 -9.30 22.01 -2.54
N SER A 62 -8.64 23.09 -2.14
CA SER A 62 -9.10 23.93 -1.02
C SER A 62 -10.33 24.71 -1.45
N ILE A 63 -11.42 24.56 -0.71
CA ILE A 63 -12.68 25.28 -0.93
C ILE A 63 -12.62 26.64 -0.22
N ASN A 64 -12.00 26.65 0.96
CA ASN A 64 -11.73 27.84 1.77
C ASN A 64 -10.57 27.52 2.74
N ASP A 65 -10.28 28.43 3.67
CA ASP A 65 -9.17 28.30 4.62
C ASP A 65 -9.25 27.06 5.53
N SER A 66 -10.45 26.50 5.71
CA SER A 66 -10.67 25.37 6.63
C SER A 66 -11.11 24.08 5.94
N TRP A 67 -11.64 24.15 4.73
CA TRP A 67 -12.21 22.98 4.06
C TRP A 67 -11.59 22.74 2.70
N ALA A 68 -11.31 21.49 2.44
CA ALA A 68 -10.86 20.95 1.15
C ALA A 68 -11.52 19.62 0.84
N VAL A 69 -11.38 19.18 -0.40
CA VAL A 69 -11.70 17.81 -0.84
C VAL A 69 -10.44 17.19 -1.40
N GLU A 70 -10.15 15.96 -1.02
CA GLU A 70 -9.01 15.17 -1.52
C GLU A 70 -9.46 13.91 -2.23
N LEU A 71 -8.80 13.62 -3.34
CA LEU A 71 -8.79 12.33 -4.03
C LEU A 71 -7.41 11.71 -3.81
N GLY A 72 -7.38 10.57 -3.14
CA GLY A 72 -6.15 9.85 -2.83
C GLY A 72 -6.04 8.54 -3.58
N TYR A 73 -4.81 8.08 -3.74
CA TYR A 73 -4.44 6.73 -4.15
C TYR A 73 -3.39 6.19 -3.21
N SER A 74 -3.51 4.93 -2.82
CA SER A 74 -2.47 4.23 -2.07
C SER A 74 -2.39 2.76 -2.49
N GLN A 75 -1.21 2.17 -2.24
CA GLN A 75 -0.97 0.75 -2.45
C GLN A 75 -0.08 0.20 -1.36
N PHE A 76 -0.32 -1.07 -1.02
CA PHE A 76 0.51 -1.84 -0.09
C PHE A 76 0.39 -3.34 -0.41
N GLU A 77 1.32 -4.10 0.13
CA GLU A 77 1.35 -5.55 0.01
C GLU A 77 1.55 -6.17 1.40
N LEU A 78 0.83 -7.23 1.65
CA LEU A 78 0.98 -8.09 2.83
C LEU A 78 1.56 -9.40 2.33
N GLU A 79 2.55 -9.93 3.03
CA GLU A 79 3.23 -11.16 2.62
C GLU A 79 3.47 -12.06 3.83
N ASP A 80 3.47 -13.38 3.61
CA ASP A 80 3.96 -14.39 4.52
C ASP A 80 4.48 -15.57 3.70
N SER A 81 5.62 -16.11 4.09
CA SER A 81 6.23 -17.25 3.42
C SER A 81 6.83 -18.22 4.42
N ARG A 82 6.86 -19.48 4.03
CA ARG A 82 7.52 -20.55 4.77
C ARG A 82 8.30 -21.42 3.82
N SER A 83 9.49 -21.83 4.24
CA SER A 83 10.28 -22.78 3.49
C SER A 83 10.69 -23.99 4.35
N LYS A 84 10.93 -25.10 3.68
CA LYS A 84 11.38 -26.35 4.32
C LYS A 84 12.41 -27.02 3.45
N ASN A 85 13.63 -27.18 3.98
CA ASN A 85 14.67 -27.92 3.32
C ASN A 85 14.32 -29.42 3.29
N LEU A 86 14.35 -30.03 2.11
CA LEU A 86 14.08 -31.45 1.85
C LEU A 86 15.37 -32.30 1.69
N GLY A 87 16.55 -31.66 1.81
CA GLY A 87 17.85 -32.29 1.65
C GLY A 87 18.39 -32.19 0.24
N ILE A 88 19.40 -33.00 -0.04
CA ILE A 88 20.10 -33.05 -1.34
C ILE A 88 19.58 -34.20 -2.18
N GLN A 89 19.34 -33.93 -3.46
CA GLN A 89 18.98 -34.93 -4.46
C GLN A 89 19.96 -34.90 -5.63
N ASN A 90 20.44 -36.08 -6.03
CA ASN A 90 21.23 -36.19 -7.25
C ASN A 90 20.30 -36.36 -8.47
N ILE A 91 20.43 -35.46 -9.43
CA ILE A 91 19.71 -35.47 -10.70
C ILE A 91 20.74 -35.40 -11.82
N ASP A 92 20.78 -36.41 -12.66
CA ASP A 92 21.72 -36.54 -13.80
C ASP A 92 23.19 -36.30 -13.42
N GLY A 93 23.61 -36.84 -12.25
CA GLY A 93 24.98 -36.71 -11.74
C GLY A 93 25.36 -35.40 -11.12
N LYS A 94 24.40 -34.50 -10.89
CA LYS A 94 24.57 -33.23 -10.17
C LYS A 94 23.75 -33.23 -8.90
N ASP A 95 24.30 -32.67 -7.84
CA ASP A 95 23.62 -32.55 -6.56
C ASP A 95 22.87 -31.24 -6.46
N TYR A 96 21.61 -31.32 -6.07
CA TYR A 96 20.70 -30.18 -5.89
C TYR A 96 20.19 -30.12 -4.45
N HIS A 97 20.24 -28.97 -3.85
CA HIS A 97 19.44 -28.66 -2.66
C HIS A 97 17.98 -28.58 -3.07
N ARG A 98 17.13 -29.28 -2.33
CA ARG A 98 15.69 -29.23 -2.53
C ARG A 98 15.05 -28.46 -1.40
N GLU A 99 14.18 -27.55 -1.74
CA GLU A 99 13.39 -26.79 -0.81
C GLU A 99 11.92 -26.79 -1.21
N MET A 100 11.05 -26.90 -0.24
CA MET A 100 9.62 -26.71 -0.43
C MET A 100 9.28 -25.34 0.09
N GLU A 101 8.62 -24.54 -0.74
CA GLU A 101 8.19 -23.18 -0.41
C GLU A 101 6.69 -23.05 -0.44
N TRP A 102 6.17 -22.28 0.49
CA TRP A 102 4.79 -21.85 0.58
C TRP A 102 4.79 -20.34 0.69
N ASP A 103 4.00 -19.69 -0.13
CA ASP A 103 3.85 -18.25 -0.18
C ASP A 103 2.38 -17.83 -0.12
N SER A 104 2.13 -16.70 0.52
CA SER A 104 0.82 -16.06 0.57
C SER A 104 0.99 -14.56 0.53
N SER A 105 0.25 -13.88 -0.32
CA SER A 105 0.30 -12.41 -0.40
C SER A 105 -1.05 -11.78 -0.68
N ILE A 106 -1.23 -10.54 -0.24
CA ILE A 106 -2.38 -9.69 -0.53
C ILE A 106 -1.89 -8.35 -1.04
N LYS A 107 -2.15 -8.04 -2.30
CA LYS A 107 -1.92 -6.72 -2.88
C LYS A 107 -3.18 -5.87 -2.78
N ALA A 108 -3.07 -4.70 -2.16
CA ALA A 108 -4.14 -3.73 -2.06
C ALA A 108 -3.83 -2.48 -2.89
N LYS A 109 -4.81 -2.05 -3.70
CA LYS A 109 -4.81 -0.78 -4.42
C LYS A 109 -6.07 -0.03 -4.07
N GLN A 110 -5.92 1.17 -3.54
CA GLN A 110 -7.03 1.93 -2.99
C GLN A 110 -7.14 3.30 -3.62
N ILE A 111 -8.39 3.71 -3.83
CA ILE A 111 -8.77 5.10 -4.13
C ILE A 111 -9.61 5.61 -2.97
N THR A 112 -9.36 6.84 -2.55
CA THR A 112 -10.11 7.51 -1.48
C THR A 112 -10.67 8.84 -1.95
N LEU A 113 -11.84 9.20 -1.45
CA LEU A 113 -12.44 10.52 -1.62
C LEU A 113 -12.88 11.04 -0.25
N ALA A 114 -12.30 12.14 0.19
CA ALA A 114 -12.53 12.64 1.53
C ALA A 114 -12.61 14.16 1.59
N PRO A 115 -13.60 14.75 2.28
CA PRO A 115 -13.50 16.10 2.83
C PRO A 115 -12.37 16.15 3.86
N VAL A 116 -11.68 17.28 3.88
CA VAL A 116 -10.58 17.59 4.79
C VAL A 116 -10.93 18.85 5.54
N PHE A 117 -10.89 18.77 6.86
CA PHE A 117 -10.96 19.93 7.73
C PHE A 117 -9.56 20.28 8.22
N SER A 118 -9.18 21.54 8.03
CA SER A 118 -7.88 22.09 8.42
C SER A 118 -8.06 23.20 9.46
N TYR A 119 -7.22 23.19 10.49
CA TYR A 119 -7.18 24.21 11.52
C TYR A 119 -5.73 24.69 11.74
N ALA A 120 -5.48 25.97 11.45
CA ALA A 120 -4.17 26.58 11.68
C ALA A 120 -3.96 26.83 13.18
N LEU A 121 -2.96 26.17 13.76
CA LEU A 121 -2.54 26.40 15.14
C LEU A 121 -1.71 27.67 15.27
N ASN A 122 -0.92 27.98 14.25
CA ASN A 122 -0.14 29.21 14.08
C ASN A 122 0.30 29.34 12.62
N ASP A 123 1.17 30.31 12.31
CA ASP A 123 1.64 30.59 10.93
C ASP A 123 2.38 29.41 10.26
N LYS A 124 2.84 28.44 11.04
CA LYS A 124 3.64 27.29 10.55
C LYS A 124 2.96 25.95 10.73
N TRP A 125 2.11 25.77 11.73
CA TRP A 125 1.49 24.48 12.04
C TRP A 125 0.00 24.49 11.71
N THR A 126 -0.41 23.48 10.97
CA THR A 126 -1.82 23.23 10.62
C THR A 126 -2.15 21.78 10.99
N THR A 127 -3.26 21.58 11.70
CA THR A 127 -3.84 20.25 11.91
C THR A 127 -4.84 19.94 10.81
N LYS A 128 -4.94 18.66 10.45
CA LYS A 128 -5.89 18.16 9.45
C LYS A 128 -6.65 16.97 9.98
N VAL A 129 -7.94 16.93 9.68
CA VAL A 129 -8.81 15.77 9.94
C VAL A 129 -9.48 15.42 8.62
N LYS A 130 -9.45 14.14 8.26
CA LYS A 130 -10.10 13.60 7.07
C LYS A 130 -11.08 12.52 7.49
N ALA A 131 -12.21 12.45 6.85
CA ALA A 131 -13.15 11.34 6.96
C ALA A 131 -13.83 11.16 5.61
N GLY A 132 -13.74 9.98 5.01
CA GLY A 132 -14.22 9.78 3.65
C GLY A 132 -14.48 8.34 3.31
N LEU A 133 -14.72 8.11 2.04
CA LEU A 133 -14.95 6.80 1.46
C LEU A 133 -13.68 6.27 0.80
N SER A 134 -13.54 4.96 0.83
CA SER A 134 -12.50 4.24 0.11
C SER A 134 -13.12 3.19 -0.81
N TYR A 135 -12.43 2.93 -1.91
CA TYR A 135 -12.64 1.78 -2.77
C TYR A 135 -11.32 1.07 -2.93
N THR A 136 -11.27 -0.18 -2.44
CA THR A 136 -10.05 -0.98 -2.42
C THR A 136 -10.20 -2.21 -3.28
N GLN A 137 -9.22 -2.46 -4.13
CA GLN A 137 -9.07 -3.68 -4.90
C GLN A 137 -8.00 -4.53 -4.25
N TYR A 138 -8.39 -5.72 -3.79
CA TYR A 138 -7.51 -6.73 -3.22
C TYR A 138 -7.24 -7.82 -4.24
N GLU A 139 -5.98 -8.25 -4.36
CA GLU A 139 -5.56 -9.42 -5.10
C GLU A 139 -4.78 -10.33 -4.15
N SER A 140 -5.41 -11.44 -3.74
CA SER A 140 -4.82 -12.43 -2.83
C SER A 140 -4.23 -13.58 -3.64
N LYS A 141 -3.04 -14.01 -3.27
CA LYS A 141 -2.35 -15.13 -3.90
C LYS A 141 -1.91 -16.12 -2.85
N ALA A 142 -1.95 -17.40 -3.22
CA ALA A 142 -1.37 -18.48 -2.44
C ALA A 142 -0.63 -19.44 -3.38
N GLY A 143 0.57 -19.80 -3.00
CA GLY A 143 1.46 -20.65 -3.80
C GLY A 143 2.12 -21.77 -2.99
N LYS A 144 2.50 -22.84 -3.68
CA LYS A 144 3.40 -23.87 -3.19
C LYS A 144 4.29 -24.29 -4.34
N SER A 145 5.60 -24.25 -4.11
CA SER A 145 6.60 -24.69 -5.09
C SER A 145 7.64 -25.60 -4.49
N GLU A 146 8.25 -26.40 -5.32
CA GLU A 146 9.44 -27.16 -5.00
C GLU A 146 10.60 -26.61 -5.82
N GLU A 147 11.65 -26.18 -5.12
CA GLU A 147 12.85 -25.62 -5.71
C GLU A 147 14.02 -26.59 -5.64
N HIS A 148 14.83 -26.59 -6.69
CA HIS A 148 16.04 -27.35 -6.81
C HIS A 148 17.17 -26.41 -7.20
N GLU A 149 18.06 -26.12 -6.26
CA GLU A 149 19.21 -25.25 -6.43
C GLU A 149 20.47 -26.08 -6.56
N LEU A 150 21.27 -25.85 -7.60
CA LEU A 150 22.47 -26.64 -7.86
C LEU A 150 23.54 -26.34 -6.80
N VAL A 151 23.97 -27.34 -6.03
CA VAL A 151 24.96 -27.20 -4.95
C VAL A 151 26.28 -26.56 -5.38
N SER A 152 26.69 -26.71 -6.65
CA SER A 152 27.93 -26.16 -7.18
C SER A 152 27.80 -24.75 -7.78
N ASN A 153 26.58 -24.24 -7.97
CA ASN A 153 26.32 -22.92 -8.52
C ASN A 153 24.90 -22.47 -8.18
N ASP A 154 24.75 -21.56 -7.23
CA ASP A 154 23.51 -21.03 -6.70
C ASP A 154 22.67 -20.27 -7.75
N ASP A 155 23.29 -19.84 -8.87
CA ASP A 155 22.57 -19.19 -9.98
C ASP A 155 21.74 -20.20 -10.83
N VAL A 156 21.91 -21.49 -10.61
CA VAL A 156 21.19 -22.53 -11.35
C VAL A 156 20.10 -23.12 -10.48
N GLU A 157 18.89 -22.63 -10.68
CA GLU A 157 17.69 -22.99 -9.96
C GLU A 157 16.63 -23.53 -10.91
N MET A 158 15.89 -24.54 -10.46
CA MET A 158 14.71 -25.09 -11.14
C MET A 158 13.56 -25.06 -10.16
N SER A 159 12.53 -24.29 -10.42
CA SER A 159 11.32 -24.24 -9.61
C SER A 159 10.17 -25.00 -10.30
N LYS A 160 9.43 -25.76 -9.52
CA LYS A 160 8.23 -26.47 -9.95
C LYS A 160 7.04 -26.05 -9.10
N THR A 161 6.11 -25.30 -9.69
CA THR A 161 4.85 -24.95 -9.04
C THR A 161 4.00 -26.20 -8.83
N LEU A 162 3.60 -26.42 -7.58
CA LEU A 162 2.74 -27.53 -7.16
C LEU A 162 1.30 -27.08 -6.93
N PHE A 163 1.13 -25.83 -6.47
CA PHE A 163 -0.16 -25.21 -6.24
C PHE A 163 -0.07 -23.71 -6.51
N HIS A 164 -1.12 -23.13 -7.06
CA HIS A 164 -1.26 -21.69 -7.21
C HIS A 164 -2.75 -21.33 -7.21
N SER A 165 -3.09 -20.31 -6.42
CA SER A 165 -4.43 -19.71 -6.38
C SER A 165 -4.31 -18.19 -6.45
N THR A 166 -5.26 -17.55 -7.10
CA THR A 166 -5.39 -16.09 -7.13
C THR A 166 -6.86 -15.71 -7.03
N GLU A 167 -7.17 -14.84 -6.08
CA GLU A 167 -8.51 -14.32 -5.87
C GLU A 167 -8.50 -12.79 -5.94
N LYS A 168 -9.60 -12.19 -6.40
CA LYS A 168 -9.76 -10.74 -6.48
C LYS A 168 -11.04 -10.31 -5.81
N ASN A 169 -10.92 -9.37 -4.89
CA ASN A 169 -12.04 -8.77 -4.17
C ASN A 169 -12.01 -7.26 -4.34
N ASN A 170 -13.19 -6.65 -4.35
CA ASN A 170 -13.33 -5.20 -4.43
C ASN A 170 -14.27 -4.75 -3.33
N GLU A 171 -13.80 -3.84 -2.49
CA GLU A 171 -14.51 -3.43 -1.29
C GLU A 171 -14.71 -1.92 -1.25
N LEU A 172 -15.90 -1.53 -0.78
CA LEU A 172 -16.19 -0.17 -0.38
C LEU A 172 -15.99 -0.05 1.12
N GLY A 173 -15.30 1.00 1.53
CA GLY A 173 -14.96 1.20 2.92
C GLY A 173 -14.98 2.66 3.32
N ALA A 174 -14.49 2.92 4.51
CA ALA A 174 -14.30 4.24 5.07
C ALA A 174 -12.84 4.48 5.46
N VAL A 175 -12.41 5.73 5.36
CA VAL A 175 -11.09 6.17 5.78
C VAL A 175 -11.23 7.35 6.76
N PHE A 176 -10.45 7.30 7.83
CA PHE A 176 -10.31 8.38 8.81
C PHE A 176 -8.83 8.71 8.97
N SER A 177 -8.51 10.00 9.09
CA SER A 177 -7.13 10.41 9.34
C SER A 177 -7.11 11.67 10.19
N VAL A 178 -6.15 11.76 11.08
CA VAL A 178 -5.83 12.95 11.85
C VAL A 178 -4.33 13.18 11.80
N GLY A 179 -3.91 14.42 11.55
CA GLY A 179 -2.49 14.72 11.42
C GLY A 179 -2.18 16.21 11.58
N ALA A 180 -0.90 16.51 11.40
CA ALA A 180 -0.40 17.87 11.40
C ALA A 180 0.63 18.08 10.30
N GLU A 181 0.64 19.26 9.74
CA GLU A 181 1.62 19.71 8.74
C GLU A 181 2.41 20.90 9.27
N TYR A 182 3.68 20.92 8.93
CA TYR A 182 4.59 22.02 9.19
C TYR A 182 4.98 22.70 7.87
N LYS A 183 4.78 24.00 7.78
CA LYS A 183 5.12 24.81 6.63
C LYS A 183 6.61 25.11 6.59
N ILE A 184 7.31 24.52 5.62
CA ILE A 184 8.74 24.78 5.36
C ILE A 184 8.89 26.01 4.48
N PHE A 185 8.11 26.08 3.41
CA PHE A 185 8.02 27.20 2.47
C PHE A 185 6.55 27.57 2.27
N PRO A 186 6.24 28.76 1.69
CA PRO A 186 4.85 29.14 1.44
C PRO A 186 4.02 28.09 0.70
N GLN A 187 4.65 27.36 -0.23
CA GLN A 187 3.99 26.35 -1.04
C GLN A 187 4.25 24.91 -0.58
N LEU A 188 5.17 24.67 0.36
CA LEU A 188 5.59 23.31 0.73
C LEU A 188 5.43 23.05 2.21
N THR A 189 4.70 21.99 2.54
CA THR A 189 4.60 21.47 3.90
C THR A 189 5.16 20.05 3.97
N ILE A 190 5.61 19.66 5.16
CA ILE A 190 5.82 18.27 5.55
C ILE A 190 4.87 17.97 6.71
N GLY A 191 4.44 16.74 6.81
CA GLY A 191 3.49 16.37 7.86
C GLY A 191 3.52 14.90 8.22
N ALA A 192 2.81 14.60 9.29
CA ALA A 192 2.52 13.24 9.69
C ALA A 192 1.05 13.10 10.07
N ASN A 193 0.49 11.92 9.81
CA ASN A 193 -0.87 11.59 10.16
C ASN A 193 -1.01 10.15 10.64
N ALA A 194 -1.96 9.91 11.53
CA ALA A 194 -2.49 8.60 11.82
C ALA A 194 -3.71 8.38 10.94
N LYS A 195 -3.76 7.26 10.25
CA LYS A 195 -4.84 6.87 9.33
C LYS A 195 -5.43 5.53 9.77
N TYR A 196 -6.73 5.45 9.75
CA TYR A 196 -7.47 4.21 9.95
C TYR A 196 -8.42 4.00 8.79
N GLN A 197 -8.36 2.84 8.21
CA GLN A 197 -9.19 2.41 7.12
C GLN A 197 -9.92 1.14 7.53
N LEU A 198 -11.16 1.03 7.13
CA LEU A 198 -12.00 -0.13 7.40
C LEU A 198 -12.86 -0.45 6.19
N ASP A 199 -12.92 -1.71 5.86
CA ASP A 199 -13.86 -2.28 4.91
C ASP A 199 -14.21 -3.73 5.33
N SER A 200 -14.97 -4.45 4.52
CA SER A 200 -15.41 -5.81 4.85
C SER A 200 -14.31 -6.87 4.64
N TYR A 201 -13.19 -6.54 4.04
CA TYR A 201 -12.08 -7.46 3.79
C TYR A 201 -10.92 -7.24 4.76
N ALA A 202 -10.58 -5.98 5.06
CA ALA A 202 -9.44 -5.66 5.91
C ALA A 202 -9.60 -4.33 6.66
N ASN A 203 -8.96 -4.26 7.84
CA ASN A 203 -8.83 -3.05 8.63
C ASN A 203 -7.36 -2.69 8.73
N THR A 204 -6.99 -1.48 8.30
CA THR A 204 -5.61 -1.02 8.30
C THR A 204 -5.45 0.19 9.20
N ALA A 205 -4.52 0.13 10.14
CA ALA A 205 -4.09 1.25 10.97
C ALA A 205 -2.65 1.63 10.59
N SER A 206 -2.40 2.91 10.29
CA SER A 206 -1.07 3.36 9.88
C SER A 206 -0.71 4.73 10.42
N ILE A 207 0.60 4.96 10.53
CA ILE A 207 1.20 6.29 10.73
C ILE A 207 1.94 6.63 9.44
N ASN A 208 1.63 7.78 8.87
CA ASN A 208 2.18 8.21 7.58
C ASN A 208 2.96 9.50 7.76
N VAL A 209 4.02 9.63 6.99
CA VAL A 209 4.77 10.88 6.81
C VAL A 209 4.69 11.29 5.36
N GLY A 210 4.66 12.59 5.10
CA GLY A 210 4.49 13.04 3.72
C GLY A 210 4.81 14.51 3.52
N SER A 211 4.64 14.93 2.29
CA SER A 211 4.79 16.32 1.87
C SER A 211 3.63 16.76 1.00
N THR A 212 3.25 18.03 1.11
CA THR A 212 2.18 18.64 0.32
C THR A 212 2.70 19.89 -0.34
N TYR A 213 2.43 20.02 -1.64
CA TYR A 213 2.72 21.22 -2.43
C TYR A 213 1.42 21.93 -2.81
N TYR A 214 1.34 23.21 -2.45
CA TYR A 214 0.21 24.11 -2.72
C TYR A 214 0.56 25.04 -3.90
N PHE A 215 -0.32 25.14 -4.88
CA PHE A 215 -0.10 25.95 -6.09
C PHE A 215 -0.49 27.41 -5.90
#